data_a1d84166e8bbcd289a37fdee84853cc3
#
_entry.id   a1d84166e8bbcd289a37fdee84853cc3
#
_cell.length_a   1.000
_cell.length_b   1.000
_cell.length_c   1.000
_cell.angle_alpha   90.00
_cell.angle_beta   90.00
_cell.angle_gamma   90.00
#
_symmetry.space_group_name_H-M   'P 1'
#
loop_
_entity.id
_entity.type
_entity.pdbx_description
1 polymer ?
#
loop_
_entity_poly.entity_id
_entity_poly.type
_entity_poly.pdbx_seq_one_letter_code
_entity_poly.pdbx_strand_id
1 'polypeptide(L)'
;MTVQVESNKKGLIADAVNEIGGLVTFAAQTFLTGLAAILRGRFPLAEFVGQTVFLVRVCFWPSLLLMLPIGVVIAVMMGGLAGRIGAAQYSGAVVSFVIIGQAAALVTALIVAGVGGAAIVSDLGARTIREEIDAMQVMSMDVVERVVVPRVFALVFVALSMCAIVSFSGILFTYAYQVVGVGESQGGFLLTLQAYGRTTDFVMALFKSFCFGVACSIIAAYKGTQTRGGSSGVANSVNESVVMMFIAVFVINVVLTQMYIVVVPAVGEYI
;
A
#
# COMPACT_ATOMS: atom_id res chain seq x y z
N MET A 1 39.64 11.73 -15.54
CA MET A 1 38.26 11.22 -15.70
C MET A 1 37.76 10.52 -14.45
N THR A 2 38.59 9.81 -13.70
CA THR A 2 38.25 9.12 -12.44
C THR A 2 37.86 10.03 -11.28
N VAL A 3 38.50 11.17 -11.10
CA VAL A 3 38.26 12.12 -9.97
C VAL A 3 36.92 12.84 -10.07
N GLN A 4 36.44 13.15 -11.28
CA GLN A 4 35.12 13.76 -11.48
C GLN A 4 33.96 12.76 -11.20
N VAL A 5 34.16 11.47 -11.46
CA VAL A 5 33.17 10.42 -11.18
C VAL A 5 33.02 10.18 -9.66
N GLU A 6 34.11 10.27 -8.91
CA GLU A 6 34.12 10.12 -7.45
C GLU A 6 33.49 11.33 -6.73
N SER A 7 33.76 12.56 -7.21
CA SER A 7 33.13 13.78 -6.69
C SER A 7 31.62 13.79 -6.93
N ASN A 8 31.17 13.34 -8.10
CA ASN A 8 29.74 13.25 -8.43
C ASN A 8 29.03 12.17 -7.62
N LYS A 9 29.69 11.04 -7.31
CA LYS A 9 29.11 10.00 -6.44
C LYS A 9 28.98 10.46 -4.97
N LYS A 10 29.92 11.24 -4.45
CA LYS A 10 29.81 11.78 -3.08
C LYS A 10 28.69 12.81 -2.96
N GLY A 11 28.44 13.63 -4.00
CA GLY A 11 27.29 14.54 -4.06
C GLY A 11 25.96 13.78 -4.08
N LEU A 12 25.82 12.77 -4.94
CA LEU A 12 24.62 11.95 -5.05
C LEU A 12 24.28 11.22 -3.74
N ILE A 13 25.27 10.68 -3.04
CA ILE A 13 25.05 10.01 -1.75
C ILE A 13 24.65 11.01 -0.66
N ALA A 14 25.29 12.18 -0.63
CA ALA A 14 24.95 13.24 0.33
C ALA A 14 23.53 13.76 0.12
N ASP A 15 23.11 13.95 -1.14
CA ASP A 15 21.77 14.39 -1.49
C ASP A 15 20.73 13.33 -1.10
N ALA A 16 20.99 12.05 -1.37
CA ALA A 16 20.12 10.95 -0.97
C ALA A 16 20.00 10.84 0.56
N VAL A 17 21.10 11.00 1.30
CA VAL A 17 21.09 10.98 2.78
C VAL A 17 20.30 12.17 3.34
N ASN A 18 20.45 13.36 2.75
CA ASN A 18 19.69 14.54 3.15
C ASN A 18 18.20 14.38 2.85
N GLU A 19 17.84 13.79 1.71
CA GLU A 19 16.45 13.52 1.34
C GLU A 19 15.81 12.51 2.30
N ILE A 20 16.50 11.41 2.62
CA ILE A 20 16.03 10.44 3.61
C ILE A 20 15.90 11.08 5.00
N GLY A 21 16.88 11.89 5.42
CA GLY A 21 16.83 12.61 6.67
C GLY A 21 15.66 13.59 6.75
N GLY A 22 15.38 14.32 5.66
CA GLY A 22 14.21 15.19 5.53
C GLY A 22 12.90 14.42 5.63
N LEU A 23 12.84 13.25 4.99
CA LEU A 23 11.66 12.38 5.02
C LEU A 23 11.38 11.82 6.42
N VAL A 24 12.42 11.39 7.14
CA VAL A 24 12.31 10.89 8.52
C VAL A 24 11.87 11.99 9.49
N THR A 25 12.45 13.18 9.39
CA THR A 25 12.04 14.33 10.23
C THR A 25 10.61 14.75 9.93
N PHE A 26 10.21 14.81 8.66
CA PHE A 26 8.84 15.09 8.26
C PHE A 26 7.85 14.03 8.76
N ALA A 27 8.22 12.75 8.68
CA ALA A 27 7.43 11.65 9.22
C ALA A 27 7.21 11.80 10.73
N ALA A 28 8.28 12.04 11.49
CA ALA A 28 8.21 12.23 12.93
C ALA A 28 7.33 13.45 13.29
N GLN A 29 7.50 14.56 12.60
CA GLN A 29 6.69 15.76 12.79
C GLN A 29 5.20 15.49 12.49
N THR A 30 4.90 14.82 11.38
CA THR A 30 3.51 14.48 10.98
C THR A 30 2.84 13.57 12.01
N PHE A 31 3.57 12.57 12.52
CA PHE A 31 3.05 11.67 13.56
C PHE A 31 2.79 12.39 14.88
N LEU A 32 3.76 13.18 15.34
CA LEU A 32 3.62 13.94 16.60
C LEU A 32 2.47 14.96 16.52
N THR A 33 2.39 15.69 15.41
CA THR A 33 1.32 16.66 15.17
C THR A 33 -0.05 15.96 15.06
N GLY A 34 -0.11 14.84 14.33
CA GLY A 34 -1.34 14.04 14.19
C GLY A 34 -1.83 13.51 15.53
N LEU A 35 -0.94 12.94 16.35
CA LEU A 35 -1.27 12.45 17.69
C LEU A 35 -1.73 13.60 18.61
N ALA A 36 -1.04 14.74 18.57
CA ALA A 36 -1.42 15.93 19.32
C ALA A 36 -2.79 16.49 18.88
N ALA A 37 -3.09 16.49 17.59
CA ALA A 37 -4.39 16.92 17.04
C ALA A 37 -5.53 16.02 17.51
N ILE A 38 -5.32 14.71 17.53
CA ILE A 38 -6.30 13.73 18.03
C ILE A 38 -6.53 13.93 19.54
N LEU A 39 -5.46 14.02 20.34
CA LEU A 39 -5.56 14.19 21.80
C LEU A 39 -6.21 15.53 22.21
N ARG A 40 -6.02 16.57 21.41
CA ARG A 40 -6.62 17.88 21.66
C ARG A 40 -8.04 18.05 21.10
N GLY A 41 -8.57 17.01 20.42
CA GLY A 41 -9.90 17.07 19.79
C GLY A 41 -10.01 18.05 18.62
N ARG A 42 -8.87 18.45 18.02
CA ARG A 42 -8.79 19.38 16.88
C ARG A 42 -8.62 18.69 15.53
N PHE A 43 -8.75 17.37 15.50
CA PHE A 43 -8.60 16.61 14.27
C PHE A 43 -9.66 17.03 13.22
N PRO A 44 -9.26 17.40 11.99
CA PRO A 44 -10.18 17.90 10.96
C PRO A 44 -10.96 16.74 10.31
N LEU A 45 -11.97 16.22 11.01
CA LEU A 45 -12.79 15.07 10.58
C LEU A 45 -13.44 15.27 9.21
N ALA A 46 -13.90 16.48 8.90
CA ALA A 46 -14.54 16.77 7.62
C ALA A 46 -13.54 16.56 6.45
N GLU A 47 -12.32 17.04 6.60
CA GLU A 47 -11.26 16.87 5.59
C GLU A 47 -10.84 15.40 5.49
N PHE A 48 -10.68 14.72 6.64
CA PHE A 48 -10.37 13.28 6.66
C PHE A 48 -11.43 12.46 5.91
N VAL A 49 -12.72 12.67 6.18
CA VAL A 49 -13.81 11.94 5.49
C VAL A 49 -13.83 12.27 4.00
N GLY A 50 -13.68 13.55 3.64
CA GLY A 50 -13.61 13.98 2.24
C GLY A 50 -12.48 13.30 1.48
N GLN A 51 -11.28 13.27 2.07
CA GLN A 51 -10.09 12.62 1.48
C GLN A 51 -10.25 11.09 1.41
N THR A 52 -10.83 10.48 2.45
CA THR A 52 -11.09 9.04 2.46
C THR A 52 -12.05 8.65 1.34
N VAL A 53 -13.17 9.35 1.18
CA VAL A 53 -14.15 9.09 0.11
C VAL A 53 -13.51 9.27 -1.27
N PHE A 54 -12.72 10.33 -1.44
CA PHE A 54 -12.00 10.56 -2.69
C PHE A 54 -11.04 9.40 -3.00
N LEU A 55 -10.17 9.02 -2.07
CA LEU A 55 -9.20 7.96 -2.26
C LEU A 55 -9.85 6.58 -2.46
N VAL A 56 -10.95 6.28 -1.75
CA VAL A 56 -11.70 5.04 -1.97
C VAL A 56 -12.22 4.98 -3.40
N ARG A 57 -12.84 6.05 -3.91
CA ARG A 57 -13.37 6.08 -5.28
C ARG A 57 -12.29 5.86 -6.34
N VAL A 58 -11.11 6.44 -6.11
CA VAL A 58 -9.99 6.34 -7.06
C VAL A 58 -9.31 4.97 -6.99
N CYS A 59 -9.19 4.35 -5.81
CA CYS A 59 -8.49 3.08 -5.61
C CYS A 59 -9.39 1.84 -5.84
N PHE A 60 -10.71 1.93 -5.64
CA PHE A 60 -11.61 0.78 -5.64
C PHE A 60 -11.64 0.04 -6.98
N TRP A 61 -11.97 0.72 -8.07
CA TRP A 61 -12.06 0.07 -9.38
C TRP A 61 -10.72 -0.48 -9.88
N PRO A 62 -9.61 0.27 -9.82
CA PRO A 62 -8.31 -0.29 -10.20
C PRO A 62 -7.90 -1.51 -9.37
N SER A 63 -8.24 -1.56 -8.08
CA SER A 63 -7.91 -2.72 -7.23
C SER A 63 -8.65 -3.98 -7.65
N LEU A 64 -9.94 -3.89 -7.96
CA LEU A 64 -10.73 -5.02 -8.45
C LEU A 64 -10.27 -5.48 -9.83
N LEU A 65 -10.04 -4.54 -10.75
CA LEU A 65 -9.58 -4.84 -12.11
C LEU A 65 -8.19 -5.48 -12.12
N LEU A 66 -7.31 -5.08 -11.20
CA LEU A 66 -5.98 -5.68 -11.08
C LEU A 66 -6.05 -7.07 -10.41
N MET A 67 -6.91 -7.24 -9.41
CA MET A 67 -7.04 -8.51 -8.70
C MET A 67 -7.69 -9.61 -9.54
N LEU A 68 -8.59 -9.26 -10.46
CA LEU A 68 -9.28 -10.22 -11.32
C LEU A 68 -8.29 -11.08 -12.15
N PRO A 69 -7.43 -10.52 -13.01
CA PRO A 69 -6.49 -11.32 -13.79
C PRO A 69 -5.47 -12.04 -12.90
N ILE A 70 -5.00 -11.42 -11.82
CA ILE A 70 -4.05 -12.04 -10.89
C ILE A 70 -4.69 -13.25 -10.21
N GLY A 71 -5.92 -13.13 -9.72
CA GLY A 71 -6.65 -14.23 -9.10
C GLY A 71 -6.88 -15.40 -10.05
N VAL A 72 -7.24 -15.12 -11.30
CA VAL A 72 -7.41 -16.15 -12.34
C VAL A 72 -6.08 -16.82 -12.68
N VAL A 73 -5.00 -16.07 -12.86
CA VAL A 73 -3.66 -16.62 -13.13
C VAL A 73 -3.20 -17.54 -12.00
N ILE A 74 -3.38 -17.12 -10.75
CA ILE A 74 -3.06 -17.94 -9.57
C ILE A 74 -3.91 -19.22 -9.60
N ALA A 75 -5.21 -19.13 -9.88
CA ALA A 75 -6.10 -20.27 -9.96
C ALA A 75 -5.67 -21.29 -11.03
N VAL A 76 -5.33 -20.81 -12.23
CA VAL A 76 -4.86 -21.65 -13.35
C VAL A 76 -3.55 -22.34 -13.00
N MET A 77 -2.57 -21.60 -12.49
CA MET A 77 -1.26 -22.15 -12.18
C MET A 77 -1.33 -23.16 -11.04
N MET A 78 -2.04 -22.82 -9.97
CA MET A 78 -2.14 -23.66 -8.78
C MET A 78 -3.07 -24.86 -9.01
N GLY A 79 -4.21 -24.69 -9.66
CA GLY A 79 -5.11 -25.77 -10.04
C GLY A 79 -4.44 -26.76 -11.00
N GLY A 80 -3.68 -26.25 -12.00
CA GLY A 80 -2.91 -27.08 -12.90
C GLY A 80 -1.80 -27.88 -12.21
N LEU A 81 -1.10 -27.27 -11.24
CA LEU A 81 -0.08 -27.98 -10.46
C LEU A 81 -0.72 -29.03 -9.53
N ALA A 82 -1.76 -28.65 -8.81
CA ALA A 82 -2.49 -29.54 -7.92
C ALA A 82 -3.11 -30.75 -8.68
N GLY A 83 -3.63 -30.51 -9.88
CA GLY A 83 -4.15 -31.58 -10.74
C GLY A 83 -3.08 -32.59 -11.17
N ARG A 84 -1.86 -32.13 -11.49
CA ARG A 84 -0.73 -33.03 -11.90
C ARG A 84 -0.26 -33.92 -10.79
N ILE A 85 -0.37 -33.50 -9.53
CA ILE A 85 0.04 -34.33 -8.37
C ILE A 85 -1.13 -35.06 -7.70
N GLY A 86 -2.32 -35.01 -8.32
CA GLY A 86 -3.53 -35.68 -7.79
C GLY A 86 -4.12 -35.00 -6.55
N ALA A 87 -3.75 -33.74 -6.28
CA ALA A 87 -4.14 -32.97 -5.10
C ALA A 87 -5.15 -31.85 -5.42
N ALA A 88 -5.92 -31.98 -6.49
CA ALA A 88 -6.89 -30.95 -6.93
C ALA A 88 -7.87 -30.54 -5.81
N GLN A 89 -8.24 -31.48 -4.94
CA GLN A 89 -9.12 -31.22 -3.78
C GLN A 89 -8.56 -30.21 -2.75
N TYR A 90 -7.24 -29.88 -2.81
CA TYR A 90 -6.60 -28.91 -1.91
C TYR A 90 -6.46 -27.53 -2.54
N SER A 91 -7.13 -27.25 -3.63
CA SER A 91 -7.09 -25.97 -4.32
C SER A 91 -7.44 -24.76 -3.43
N GLY A 92 -8.44 -24.93 -2.56
CA GLY A 92 -8.84 -23.90 -1.58
C GLY A 92 -7.74 -23.56 -0.56
N ALA A 93 -6.95 -24.55 -0.13
CA ALA A 93 -5.82 -24.35 0.76
C ALA A 93 -4.72 -23.49 0.11
N VAL A 94 -4.38 -23.77 -1.14
CA VAL A 94 -3.37 -23.03 -1.90
C VAL A 94 -3.84 -21.60 -2.14
N VAL A 95 -5.12 -21.39 -2.46
CA VAL A 95 -5.72 -20.07 -2.64
C VAL A 95 -5.63 -19.27 -1.36
N SER A 96 -5.95 -19.85 -0.21
CA SER A 96 -5.80 -19.16 1.08
C SER A 96 -4.37 -18.69 1.32
N PHE A 97 -3.41 -19.58 1.15
CA PHE A 97 -1.99 -19.28 1.38
C PHE A 97 -1.45 -18.20 0.44
N VAL A 98 -1.74 -18.31 -0.88
CA VAL A 98 -1.18 -17.40 -1.88
C VAL A 98 -1.92 -16.08 -1.91
N ILE A 99 -3.26 -16.08 -1.89
CA ILE A 99 -4.06 -14.86 -2.02
C ILE A 99 -4.05 -14.08 -0.72
N ILE A 100 -4.42 -14.69 0.39
CA ILE A 100 -4.48 -13.98 1.68
C ILE A 100 -3.08 -13.67 2.18
N GLY A 101 -2.16 -14.66 2.13
CA GLY A 101 -0.82 -14.51 2.68
C GLY A 101 0.08 -13.51 1.93
N GLN A 102 -0.08 -13.37 0.59
CA GLN A 102 0.85 -12.56 -0.21
C GLN A 102 0.17 -11.67 -1.25
N ALA A 103 -0.70 -12.21 -2.13
CA ALA A 103 -1.18 -11.47 -3.30
C ALA A 103 -2.03 -10.25 -2.91
N ALA A 104 -2.90 -10.38 -1.92
CA ALA A 104 -3.76 -9.29 -1.48
C ALA A 104 -2.95 -8.09 -0.95
N ALA A 105 -1.94 -8.33 -0.12
CA ALA A 105 -1.07 -7.28 0.40
C ALA A 105 -0.27 -6.61 -0.72
N LEU A 106 0.29 -7.38 -1.67
CA LEU A 106 1.04 -6.84 -2.81
C LEU A 106 0.17 -6.01 -3.75
N VAL A 107 -1.02 -6.50 -4.11
CA VAL A 107 -1.96 -5.74 -4.96
C VAL A 107 -2.39 -4.45 -4.27
N THR A 108 -2.68 -4.52 -2.97
CA THR A 108 -3.00 -3.31 -2.18
C THR A 108 -1.82 -2.33 -2.18
N ALA A 109 -0.60 -2.82 -2.01
CA ALA A 109 0.60 -2.00 -2.05
C ALA A 109 0.78 -1.26 -3.38
N LEU A 110 0.59 -1.96 -4.51
CA LEU A 110 0.68 -1.38 -5.84
C LEU A 110 -0.37 -0.28 -6.06
N ILE A 111 -1.60 -0.51 -5.60
CA ILE A 111 -2.68 0.47 -5.73
C ILE A 111 -2.46 1.67 -4.81
N VAL A 112 -2.07 1.43 -3.56
CA VAL A 112 -1.81 2.51 -2.60
C VAL A 112 -0.63 3.38 -3.05
N ALA A 113 0.46 2.78 -3.54
CA ALA A 113 1.61 3.51 -4.04
C ALA A 113 1.35 4.19 -5.38
N GLY A 114 0.81 3.44 -6.36
CA GLY A 114 0.65 3.92 -7.74
C GLY A 114 -0.55 4.83 -7.95
N VAL A 115 -1.66 4.60 -7.26
CA VAL A 115 -2.92 5.33 -7.47
C VAL A 115 -3.20 6.28 -6.31
N GLY A 116 -3.25 5.76 -5.08
CA GLY A 116 -3.57 6.56 -3.89
C GLY A 116 -2.49 7.61 -3.59
N GLY A 117 -1.23 7.20 -3.59
CA GLY A 117 -0.10 8.09 -3.36
C GLY A 117 0.05 9.15 -4.47
N ALA A 118 -0.05 8.74 -5.74
CA ALA A 118 -0.02 9.69 -6.86
C ALA A 118 -1.13 10.74 -6.79
N ALA A 119 -2.34 10.34 -6.37
CA ALA A 119 -3.46 11.26 -6.18
C ALA A 119 -3.17 12.31 -5.09
N ILE A 120 -2.57 11.90 -3.97
CA ILE A 120 -2.16 12.82 -2.88
C ILE A 120 -1.06 13.77 -3.36
N VAL A 121 -0.02 13.27 -4.04
CA VAL A 121 1.06 14.12 -4.57
C VAL A 121 0.52 15.15 -5.54
N SER A 122 -0.38 14.73 -6.43
CA SER A 122 -1.00 15.64 -7.40
C SER A 122 -1.86 16.71 -6.75
N ASP A 123 -2.70 16.36 -5.76
CA ASP A 123 -3.52 17.32 -5.03
C ASP A 123 -2.69 18.32 -4.21
N LEU A 124 -1.70 17.81 -3.45
CA LEU A 124 -0.80 18.68 -2.68
C LEU A 124 0.10 19.53 -3.57
N GLY A 125 0.64 18.95 -4.63
CA GLY A 125 1.47 19.67 -5.60
C GLY A 125 0.72 20.77 -6.31
N ALA A 126 -0.54 20.55 -6.68
CA ALA A 126 -1.40 21.58 -7.26
C ALA A 126 -1.66 22.72 -6.28
N ARG A 127 -1.87 22.43 -4.98
CA ARG A 127 -2.05 23.45 -3.94
C ARG A 127 -0.76 24.24 -3.68
N THR A 128 0.40 23.55 -3.71
CA THR A 128 1.71 24.21 -3.57
C THR A 128 1.96 25.20 -4.69
N ILE A 129 1.68 24.82 -5.94
CA ILE A 129 1.88 25.71 -7.11
C ILE A 129 0.94 26.91 -7.09
N ARG A 130 -0.28 26.76 -6.54
CA ARG A 130 -1.23 27.88 -6.40
C ARG A 130 -0.94 28.75 -5.19
N GLU A 131 0.19 28.52 -4.50
CA GLU A 131 0.61 29.27 -3.31
C GLU A 131 -0.40 29.17 -2.14
N GLU A 132 -1.34 28.21 -2.18
CA GLU A 132 -2.32 28.00 -1.11
C GLU A 132 -1.64 27.60 0.21
N ILE A 133 -0.57 26.80 0.12
CA ILE A 133 0.22 26.37 1.29
C ILE A 133 0.96 27.54 1.90
N ASP A 134 1.58 28.40 1.08
CA ASP A 134 2.30 29.58 1.54
C ASP A 134 1.35 30.60 2.15
N ALA A 135 0.17 30.80 1.55
CA ALA A 135 -0.88 31.66 2.11
C ALA A 135 -1.34 31.19 3.50
N MET A 136 -1.49 29.87 3.70
CA MET A 136 -1.83 29.33 5.02
C MET A 136 -0.72 29.56 6.06
N GLN A 137 0.54 29.46 5.66
CA GLN A 137 1.68 29.74 6.54
C GLN A 137 1.72 31.21 6.98
N VAL A 138 1.48 32.15 6.05
CA VAL A 138 1.39 33.60 6.35
C VAL A 138 0.25 33.88 7.34
N MET A 139 -0.86 33.15 7.27
CA MET A 139 -1.96 33.24 8.22
C MET A 139 -1.69 32.52 9.56
N SER A 140 -0.45 32.07 9.80
CA SER A 140 -0.05 31.33 11.01
C SER A 140 -0.84 30.03 11.23
N MET A 141 -1.36 29.43 10.16
CA MET A 141 -2.02 28.12 10.22
C MET A 141 -0.99 26.99 10.08
N ASP A 142 -1.10 25.96 10.92
CA ASP A 142 -0.26 24.78 10.77
C ASP A 142 -0.73 23.93 9.57
N VAL A 143 0.06 23.98 8.50
CA VAL A 143 -0.19 23.24 7.26
C VAL A 143 -0.14 21.72 7.51
N VAL A 144 0.76 21.27 8.38
CA VAL A 144 0.90 19.86 8.68
C VAL A 144 -0.36 19.34 9.36
N GLU A 145 -0.86 20.05 10.38
CA GLU A 145 -2.06 19.66 11.11
C GLU A 145 -3.32 19.67 10.23
N ARG A 146 -3.50 20.70 9.42
CA ARG A 146 -4.74 20.89 8.64
C ARG A 146 -4.78 20.16 7.32
N VAL A 147 -3.64 20.01 6.66
CA VAL A 147 -3.58 19.52 5.28
C VAL A 147 -2.93 18.14 5.18
N VAL A 148 -1.78 17.93 5.83
CA VAL A 148 -1.01 16.69 5.71
C VAL A 148 -1.62 15.57 6.55
N VAL A 149 -1.87 15.83 7.83
CA VAL A 149 -2.35 14.81 8.78
C VAL A 149 -3.62 14.11 8.30
N PRO A 150 -4.72 14.79 7.90
CA PRO A 150 -5.93 14.09 7.46
C PRO A 150 -5.71 13.22 6.21
N ARG A 151 -4.81 13.60 5.29
CA ARG A 151 -4.48 12.81 4.11
C ARG A 151 -3.69 11.57 4.44
N VAL A 152 -2.73 11.69 5.36
CA VAL A 152 -1.94 10.54 5.83
C VAL A 152 -2.86 9.51 6.47
N PHE A 153 -3.72 9.92 7.40
CA PHE A 153 -4.68 9.02 8.04
C PHE A 153 -5.70 8.44 7.05
N ALA A 154 -6.15 9.23 6.08
CA ALA A 154 -7.07 8.77 5.04
C ALA A 154 -6.45 7.67 4.18
N LEU A 155 -5.20 7.83 3.72
CA LEU A 155 -4.54 6.79 2.91
C LEU A 155 -4.25 5.52 3.71
N VAL A 156 -3.89 5.63 4.98
CA VAL A 156 -3.71 4.46 5.86
C VAL A 156 -5.03 3.71 6.04
N PHE A 157 -6.13 4.42 6.30
CA PHE A 157 -7.44 3.80 6.42
C PHE A 157 -7.89 3.13 5.11
N VAL A 158 -7.67 3.79 3.98
CA VAL A 158 -7.96 3.26 2.64
C VAL A 158 -7.10 2.03 2.35
N ALA A 159 -5.82 2.01 2.71
CA ALA A 159 -4.96 0.85 2.54
C ALA A 159 -5.49 -0.38 3.28
N LEU A 160 -5.91 -0.22 4.53
CA LEU A 160 -6.52 -1.30 5.33
C LEU A 160 -7.83 -1.79 4.69
N SER A 161 -8.71 -0.87 4.29
CA SER A 161 -10.00 -1.20 3.68
C SER A 161 -9.81 -1.91 2.33
N MET A 162 -8.88 -1.43 1.50
CA MET A 162 -8.58 -2.04 0.20
C MET A 162 -7.96 -3.43 0.36
N CYS A 163 -7.11 -3.67 1.37
CA CYS A 163 -6.57 -4.99 1.64
C CYS A 163 -7.68 -6.03 1.91
N ALA A 164 -8.67 -5.66 2.71
CA ALA A 164 -9.81 -6.54 2.97
C ALA A 164 -10.65 -6.80 1.70
N ILE A 165 -10.94 -5.75 0.91
CA ILE A 165 -11.69 -5.86 -0.33
C ILE A 165 -10.93 -6.70 -1.37
N VAL A 166 -9.63 -6.49 -1.53
CA VAL A 166 -8.77 -7.23 -2.47
C VAL A 166 -8.66 -8.69 -2.05
N SER A 167 -8.52 -8.98 -0.75
CA SER A 167 -8.50 -10.36 -0.24
C SER A 167 -9.81 -11.09 -0.57
N PHE A 168 -10.94 -10.46 -0.28
CA PHE A 168 -12.25 -11.03 -0.56
C PHE A 168 -12.50 -11.23 -2.07
N SER A 169 -12.20 -10.21 -2.88
CA SER A 169 -12.36 -10.30 -4.33
C SER A 169 -11.44 -11.34 -4.97
N GLY A 170 -10.23 -11.48 -4.47
CA GLY A 170 -9.28 -12.50 -4.92
C GLY A 170 -9.78 -13.91 -4.68
N ILE A 171 -10.30 -14.20 -3.48
CA ILE A 171 -10.94 -15.49 -3.17
C ILE A 171 -12.14 -15.71 -4.08
N LEU A 172 -12.99 -14.69 -4.26
CA LEU A 172 -14.19 -14.78 -5.09
C LEU A 172 -13.86 -15.10 -6.55
N PHE A 173 -12.91 -14.41 -7.16
CA PHE A 173 -12.51 -14.63 -8.55
C PHE A 173 -11.86 -16.01 -8.75
N THR A 174 -11.05 -16.45 -7.80
CA THR A 174 -10.41 -17.77 -7.83
C THR A 174 -11.47 -18.87 -7.66
N TYR A 175 -12.39 -18.70 -6.72
CA TYR A 175 -13.52 -19.61 -6.53
C TYR A 175 -14.37 -19.71 -7.79
N ALA A 176 -14.77 -18.60 -8.38
CA ALA A 176 -15.55 -18.58 -9.60
C ALA A 176 -14.85 -19.32 -10.74
N TYR A 177 -13.56 -19.12 -10.92
CA TYR A 177 -12.79 -19.81 -11.95
C TYR A 177 -12.69 -21.32 -11.69
N GLN A 178 -12.39 -21.76 -10.47
CA GLN A 178 -12.20 -23.19 -10.15
C GLN A 178 -13.51 -23.96 -10.14
N VAL A 179 -14.56 -23.40 -9.54
CA VAL A 179 -15.84 -24.10 -9.44
C VAL A 179 -16.65 -24.02 -10.74
N VAL A 180 -16.77 -22.81 -11.33
CA VAL A 180 -17.59 -22.60 -12.53
C VAL A 180 -16.80 -22.91 -13.81
N GLY A 181 -15.51 -22.55 -13.86
CA GLY A 181 -14.67 -22.74 -15.04
C GLY A 181 -14.11 -24.16 -15.19
N VAL A 182 -13.62 -24.75 -14.11
CA VAL A 182 -12.93 -26.05 -14.11
C VAL A 182 -13.87 -27.19 -13.65
N GLY A 183 -14.96 -26.88 -12.94
CA GLY A 183 -15.90 -27.88 -12.44
C GLY A 183 -15.46 -28.56 -11.14
N GLU A 184 -14.63 -27.92 -10.34
CA GLU A 184 -14.26 -28.43 -9.03
C GLU A 184 -15.42 -28.47 -8.04
N SER A 185 -15.35 -29.36 -7.05
CA SER A 185 -16.38 -29.48 -6.02
C SER A 185 -16.41 -28.23 -5.13
N GLN A 186 -17.57 -27.56 -5.08
CA GLN A 186 -17.80 -26.39 -4.21
C GLN A 186 -17.47 -26.72 -2.75
N GLY A 187 -17.94 -27.86 -2.26
CA GLY A 187 -17.71 -28.31 -0.88
C GLY A 187 -16.23 -28.54 -0.59
N GLY A 188 -15.50 -29.17 -1.52
CA GLY A 188 -14.07 -29.43 -1.40
C GLY A 188 -13.25 -28.14 -1.30
N PHE A 189 -13.54 -27.17 -2.17
CA PHE A 189 -12.88 -25.87 -2.14
C PHE A 189 -13.12 -25.12 -0.82
N LEU A 190 -14.38 -25.02 -0.38
CA LEU A 190 -14.72 -24.27 0.85
C LEU A 190 -14.19 -24.95 2.10
N LEU A 191 -14.25 -26.29 2.18
CA LEU A 191 -13.70 -27.03 3.31
C LEU A 191 -12.18 -26.83 3.44
N THR A 192 -11.46 -26.92 2.33
CA THR A 192 -10.00 -26.74 2.37
C THR A 192 -9.60 -25.29 2.58
N LEU A 193 -10.34 -24.31 2.03
CA LEU A 193 -10.17 -22.90 2.33
C LEU A 193 -10.34 -22.62 3.84
N GLN A 194 -11.37 -23.22 4.46
CA GLN A 194 -11.63 -23.02 5.90
C GLN A 194 -10.62 -23.77 6.78
N ALA A 195 -10.23 -24.98 6.39
CA ALA A 195 -9.30 -25.79 7.18
C ALA A 195 -7.86 -25.20 7.20
N TYR A 196 -7.43 -24.61 6.10
CA TYR A 196 -6.06 -24.07 5.96
C TYR A 196 -6.00 -22.54 6.00
N GLY A 197 -7.14 -21.85 5.92
CA GLY A 197 -7.24 -20.39 6.07
C GLY A 197 -6.92 -19.95 7.49
N ARG A 198 -5.75 -19.34 7.70
CA ARG A 198 -5.35 -18.85 9.01
C ARG A 198 -5.77 -17.39 9.16
N THR A 199 -6.48 -17.09 10.24
CA THR A 199 -6.76 -15.69 10.62
C THR A 199 -5.48 -14.88 10.81
N THR A 200 -4.40 -15.54 11.25
CA THR A 200 -3.07 -14.94 11.42
C THR A 200 -2.52 -14.38 10.10
N ASP A 201 -2.72 -15.08 8.98
CA ASP A 201 -2.25 -14.62 7.65
C ASP A 201 -3.00 -13.38 7.21
N PHE A 202 -4.31 -13.32 7.46
CA PHE A 202 -5.12 -12.13 7.17
C PHE A 202 -4.73 -10.93 8.05
N VAL A 203 -4.51 -11.15 9.34
CA VAL A 203 -4.04 -10.10 10.26
C VAL A 203 -2.68 -9.59 9.83
N MET A 204 -1.77 -10.49 9.38
CA MET A 204 -0.48 -10.10 8.86
C MET A 204 -0.58 -9.30 7.55
N ALA A 205 -1.50 -9.67 6.66
CA ALA A 205 -1.77 -8.91 5.43
C ALA A 205 -2.29 -7.50 5.75
N LEU A 206 -3.18 -7.35 6.73
CA LEU A 206 -3.64 -6.04 7.21
C LEU A 206 -2.49 -5.23 7.84
N PHE A 207 -1.63 -5.86 8.64
CA PHE A 207 -0.47 -5.19 9.22
C PHE A 207 0.51 -4.71 8.15
N LYS A 208 0.80 -5.53 7.14
CA LYS A 208 1.58 -5.11 5.97
C LYS A 208 0.95 -3.90 5.28
N SER A 209 -0.36 -3.96 5.02
CA SER A 209 -1.09 -2.86 4.37
C SER A 209 -1.11 -1.58 5.20
N PHE A 210 -1.15 -1.69 6.53
CA PHE A 210 -0.97 -0.55 7.42
C PHE A 210 0.41 0.10 7.22
N CYS A 211 1.48 -0.69 7.26
CA CYS A 211 2.85 -0.19 7.03
C CYS A 211 3.01 0.44 5.64
N PHE A 212 2.41 -0.16 4.60
CA PHE A 212 2.42 0.41 3.25
C PHE A 212 1.69 1.73 3.19
N GLY A 213 0.50 1.81 3.80
CA GLY A 213 -0.29 3.04 3.88
C GLY A 213 0.48 4.17 4.56
N VAL A 214 1.15 3.88 5.68
CA VAL A 214 2.00 4.84 6.41
C VAL A 214 3.17 5.29 5.53
N ALA A 215 3.94 4.37 4.97
CA ALA A 215 5.11 4.72 4.16
C ALA A 215 4.72 5.54 2.92
N CYS A 216 3.71 5.09 2.16
CA CYS A 216 3.26 5.77 0.96
C CYS A 216 2.67 7.15 1.27
N SER A 217 1.88 7.29 2.34
CA SER A 217 1.26 8.57 2.69
C SER A 217 2.30 9.63 3.09
N ILE A 218 3.33 9.25 3.82
CA ILE A 218 4.42 10.14 4.22
C ILE A 218 5.23 10.59 3.00
N ILE A 219 5.63 9.64 2.13
CA ILE A 219 6.38 9.94 0.91
C ILE A 219 5.55 10.86 0.00
N ALA A 220 4.27 10.55 -0.19
CA ALA A 220 3.37 11.34 -1.02
C ALA A 220 3.20 12.77 -0.48
N ALA A 221 2.99 12.93 0.83
CA ALA A 221 2.84 14.24 1.45
C ALA A 221 4.15 15.05 1.38
N TYR A 222 5.29 14.43 1.63
CA TYR A 222 6.60 15.07 1.56
C TYR A 222 6.90 15.60 0.16
N LYS A 223 6.78 14.76 -0.87
CA LYS A 223 7.02 15.15 -2.26
C LYS A 223 5.99 16.15 -2.79
N GLY A 224 4.72 15.98 -2.41
CA GLY A 224 3.65 16.88 -2.82
C GLY A 224 3.81 18.31 -2.29
N THR A 225 4.22 18.46 -1.03
CA THR A 225 4.45 19.78 -0.41
C THR A 225 5.73 20.47 -0.88
N GLN A 226 6.67 19.74 -1.48
CA GLN A 226 7.91 20.30 -2.00
C GLN A 226 7.90 20.53 -3.52
N THR A 227 6.77 20.33 -4.16
CA THR A 227 6.62 20.49 -5.61
C THR A 227 6.94 21.93 -6.06
N ARG A 228 7.77 22.08 -7.10
CA ARG A 228 8.16 23.35 -7.69
C ARG A 228 8.10 23.27 -9.22
N GLY A 229 7.96 24.40 -9.90
CA GLY A 229 8.08 24.46 -11.35
C GLY A 229 6.81 24.29 -12.16
N GLY A 230 5.66 24.65 -11.59
CA GLY A 230 4.38 24.67 -12.31
C GLY A 230 3.81 23.27 -12.58
N SER A 231 2.96 23.12 -13.60
CA SER A 231 2.30 21.86 -13.93
C SER A 231 3.26 20.73 -14.31
N SER A 232 4.37 21.05 -14.97
CA SER A 232 5.42 20.06 -15.30
C SER A 232 6.14 19.57 -14.02
N GLY A 233 6.30 20.46 -13.04
CA GLY A 233 6.86 20.10 -11.74
C GLY A 233 5.99 19.11 -10.97
N VAL A 234 4.64 19.26 -11.02
CA VAL A 234 3.72 18.28 -10.41
C VAL A 234 3.90 16.91 -11.05
N ALA A 235 3.94 16.84 -12.38
CA ALA A 235 4.13 15.57 -13.08
C ALA A 235 5.45 14.88 -12.69
N ASN A 236 6.53 15.64 -12.58
CA ASN A 236 7.82 15.11 -12.16
C ASN A 236 7.78 14.62 -10.69
N SER A 237 7.21 15.42 -9.77
CA SER A 237 7.06 15.02 -8.36
C SER A 237 6.21 13.76 -8.20
N VAL A 238 5.14 13.60 -9.00
CA VAL A 238 4.33 12.37 -9.03
C VAL A 238 5.17 11.18 -9.47
N ASN A 239 5.91 11.28 -10.57
CA ASN A 239 6.73 10.19 -11.08
C ASN A 239 7.82 9.77 -10.08
N GLU A 240 8.55 10.73 -9.52
CA GLU A 240 9.58 10.47 -8.50
C GLU A 240 8.98 9.80 -7.25
N SER A 241 7.86 10.34 -6.75
CA SER A 241 7.22 9.81 -5.55
C SER A 241 6.70 8.39 -5.74
N VAL A 242 6.11 8.07 -6.91
CA VAL A 242 5.63 6.72 -7.22
C VAL A 242 6.78 5.72 -7.21
N VAL A 243 7.92 6.06 -7.81
CA VAL A 243 9.11 5.20 -7.79
C VAL A 243 9.60 4.98 -6.35
N MET A 244 9.70 6.06 -5.55
CA MET A 244 10.11 5.94 -4.14
C MET A 244 9.13 5.08 -3.33
N MET A 245 7.82 5.27 -3.53
CA MET A 245 6.80 4.48 -2.83
C MET A 245 6.87 3.00 -3.21
N PHE A 246 7.08 2.66 -4.48
CA PHE A 246 7.28 1.27 -4.90
C PHE A 246 8.50 0.63 -4.24
N ILE A 247 9.63 1.32 -4.24
CA ILE A 247 10.84 0.81 -3.58
C ILE A 247 10.59 0.58 -2.09
N ALA A 248 9.99 1.56 -1.40
CA ALA A 248 9.70 1.46 0.02
C ALA A 248 8.75 0.27 0.33
N VAL A 249 7.68 0.12 -0.44
CA VAL A 249 6.71 -0.96 -0.27
C VAL A 249 7.34 -2.33 -0.49
N PHE A 250 8.17 -2.51 -1.54
CA PHE A 250 8.84 -3.78 -1.78
C PHE A 250 9.84 -4.13 -0.67
N VAL A 251 10.62 -3.17 -0.18
CA VAL A 251 11.53 -3.37 0.95
C VAL A 251 10.75 -3.78 2.21
N ILE A 252 9.71 -3.03 2.55
CA ILE A 252 8.85 -3.32 3.71
C ILE A 252 8.22 -4.71 3.57
N ASN A 253 7.71 -5.06 2.37
CA ASN A 253 7.10 -6.37 2.13
C ASN A 253 8.07 -7.52 2.37
N VAL A 254 9.30 -7.43 1.84
CA VAL A 254 10.33 -8.45 2.04
C VAL A 254 10.66 -8.59 3.52
N VAL A 255 10.93 -7.47 4.21
CA VAL A 255 11.28 -7.50 5.64
C VAL A 255 10.17 -8.11 6.47
N LEU A 256 8.92 -7.64 6.30
CA LEU A 256 7.78 -8.13 7.08
C LEU A 256 7.46 -9.60 6.76
N THR A 257 7.61 -10.03 5.50
CA THR A 257 7.41 -11.43 5.13
C THR A 257 8.44 -12.34 5.79
N GLN A 258 9.72 -11.94 5.78
CA GLN A 258 10.78 -12.72 6.44
C GLN A 258 10.60 -12.77 7.95
N MET A 259 10.23 -11.65 8.57
CA MET A 259 9.89 -11.63 10.01
C MET A 259 8.72 -12.56 10.33
N TYR A 260 7.68 -12.57 9.50
CA TYR A 260 6.51 -13.44 9.71
C TYR A 260 6.89 -14.92 9.66
N ILE A 261 7.69 -15.36 8.70
CA ILE A 261 8.14 -16.76 8.57
C ILE A 261 8.95 -17.20 9.81
N VAL A 262 9.74 -16.29 10.39
CA VAL A 262 10.54 -16.59 11.58
C VAL A 262 9.68 -16.68 12.85
N VAL A 263 8.65 -15.82 12.96
CA VAL A 263 7.83 -15.73 14.18
C VAL A 263 6.68 -16.75 14.19
N VAL A 264 6.12 -17.07 13.02
CA VAL A 264 4.98 -18.01 12.89
C VAL A 264 5.45 -19.24 12.15
N PRO A 265 5.76 -20.33 12.85
CA PRO A 265 6.22 -21.58 12.23
C PRO A 265 5.15 -22.19 11.31
N ALA A 266 5.60 -22.86 10.27
CA ALA A 266 4.74 -23.49 9.29
C ALA A 266 3.81 -24.55 9.92
N VAL A 267 2.65 -24.79 9.29
CA VAL A 267 1.72 -25.85 9.73
C VAL A 267 2.40 -27.19 9.57
N GLY A 268 2.71 -27.86 10.66
CA GLY A 268 3.34 -29.20 10.65
C GLY A 268 4.70 -29.31 11.35
N GLU A 269 5.27 -28.22 11.84
CA GLU A 269 6.58 -28.21 12.51
C GLU A 269 6.52 -28.67 13.99
N TYR A 270 5.33 -29.04 14.48
CA TYR A 270 5.09 -29.54 15.85
C TYR A 270 4.49 -30.97 15.85
N ILE A 271 4.84 -31.81 14.87
CA ILE A 271 4.54 -33.28 14.92
C ILE A 271 5.83 -34.04 15.00
#